data_5879fa21d390b1a3c7b7cb9bae10fd75
#
_entry.id   5879fa21d390b1a3c7b7cb9bae10fd75
#
_cell.length_a   1.000
_cell.length_b   1.000
_cell.length_c   1.000
_cell.angle_alpha   90.00
_cell.angle_beta   90.00
_cell.angle_gamma   90.00
#
_symmetry.space_group_name_H-M   'P 1'
#
loop_
_entity.id
_entity.type
_entity.pdbx_description
1 polymer ?
#
loop_
_entity_poly.entity_id
_entity_poly.type
_entity_poly.pdbx_seq_one_letter_code
_entity_poly.pdbx_strand_id
1 'polypeptide(L)' 'MGWGDTMYELRIRDLREDKDLNQTQLAELLNVHQTTYSDYELGRVNIPVSALHKLADFYGVSVDYLLGRTDVKEPYPKKE' A
#
# COMPACT_ATOMS: atom_id res chain seq x y z
N MET A 1 11.33 -19.72 12.32
CA MET A 1 11.17 -19.09 11.97
C MET A 1 10.24 -18.77 11.49
N GLY A 2 9.86 -18.23 11.57
CA GLY A 2 8.74 -17.86 11.36
C GLY A 2 8.47 -17.16 10.21
N TRP A 3 7.78 -17.75 9.42
CA TRP A 3 7.30 -17.19 8.29
C TRP A 3 6.54 -16.00 8.56
N GLY A 4 5.72 -16.02 9.57
CA GLY A 4 4.90 -14.91 9.89
C GLY A 4 5.67 -13.70 10.24
N ASP A 5 6.84 -13.90 10.66
CA ASP A 5 7.64 -12.77 11.02
C ASP A 5 8.37 -12.21 9.88
N THR A 6 8.43 -12.90 8.78
CA THR A 6 9.16 -12.36 7.68
C THR A 6 8.22 -11.71 6.79
N MET A 7 7.33 -10.94 7.29
CA MET A 7 6.49 -10.30 6.49
C MET A 7 7.13 -9.34 5.66
N TYR A 8 6.63 -9.14 4.49
CA TYR A 8 7.08 -8.07 3.66
C TYR A 8 6.78 -6.79 4.35
N GLU A 9 7.54 -5.81 4.08
CA GLU A 9 7.33 -4.50 4.62
C GLU A 9 6.46 -3.70 3.71
N LEU A 10 5.29 -3.33 4.19
CA LEU A 10 4.41 -2.48 3.41
C LEU A 10 5.01 -1.08 3.32
N ARG A 11 5.05 -0.55 2.11
CA ARG A 11 5.64 0.76 1.89
C ARG A 11 4.61 1.87 1.80
N ILE A 12 3.35 1.57 2.10
CA ILE A 12 2.30 2.56 1.92
C ILE A 12 2.48 3.75 2.85
N ARG A 13 2.99 3.53 4.06
CA ARG A 13 3.23 4.63 4.98
C ARG A 13 4.36 5.52 4.47
N ASP A 14 5.44 4.91 4.01
CA ASP A 14 6.58 5.68 3.51
C ASP A 14 6.19 6.52 2.31
N LEU A 15 5.43 5.95 1.39
CA LEU A 15 4.99 6.69 0.22
C LEU A 15 4.05 7.82 0.60
N ARG A 16 3.20 7.58 1.60
CA ARG A 16 2.29 8.62 2.07
C ARG A 16 3.08 9.78 2.67
N GLU A 17 4.06 9.46 3.51
CA GLU A 17 4.85 10.48 4.17
C GLU A 17 5.71 11.25 3.16
N ASP A 18 6.23 10.57 2.16
CA ASP A 18 7.03 11.22 1.13
C ASP A 18 6.24 12.28 0.38
N LYS A 19 4.92 12.12 0.28
CA LYS A 19 4.09 13.08 -0.40
C LYS A 19 3.38 14.03 0.55
N ASP A 20 3.75 13.99 1.83
CA ASP A 20 3.16 14.87 2.85
C ASP A 20 1.64 14.71 2.94
N LEU A 21 1.17 13.49 2.80
CA LEU A 21 -0.25 13.19 2.91
C LEU A 21 -0.56 12.65 4.30
N ASN A 22 -1.79 12.85 4.74
CA ASN A 22 -2.20 12.28 6.01
C ASN A 22 -3.08 11.06 5.78
N GLN A 23 -3.35 10.33 6.86
CA GLN A 23 -4.10 9.09 6.75
C GLN A 23 -5.54 9.31 6.28
N THR A 24 -6.12 10.43 6.68
CA THR A 24 -7.50 10.75 6.26
C THR A 24 -7.60 10.88 4.75
N GLN A 25 -6.59 11.49 4.13
CA GLN A 25 -6.61 11.64 2.68
C GLN A 25 -6.56 10.29 1.98
N LEU A 26 -5.75 9.37 2.49
CA LEU A 26 -5.67 8.04 1.89
C LEU A 26 -6.93 7.24 2.18
N ALA A 27 -7.52 7.40 3.36
CA ALA A 27 -8.78 6.74 3.66
C ALA A 27 -9.86 7.19 2.70
N GLU A 28 -9.88 8.47 2.38
CA GLU A 28 -10.86 8.99 1.42
C GLU A 28 -10.60 8.42 0.04
N LEU A 29 -9.35 8.35 -0.37
CA LEU A 29 -9.01 7.77 -1.66
C LEU A 29 -9.53 6.35 -1.78
N LEU A 30 -9.44 5.58 -0.71
CA LEU A 30 -9.84 4.19 -0.71
C LEU A 30 -11.29 3.99 -0.29
N ASN A 31 -11.95 5.07 0.10
CA ASN A 31 -13.35 5.04 0.54
C ASN A 31 -13.55 4.12 1.75
N VAL A 32 -12.66 4.27 2.73
CA VAL A 32 -12.74 3.54 3.99
C VAL A 32 -12.60 4.53 5.13
N HIS A 33 -12.89 4.08 6.34
CA HIS A 33 -12.68 4.91 7.52
C HIS A 33 -11.20 5.10 7.78
N GLN A 34 -10.85 6.20 8.41
CA GLN A 34 -9.45 6.50 8.72
C GLN A 34 -8.85 5.42 9.63
N THR A 35 -9.64 4.87 10.55
CA THR A 35 -9.13 3.81 11.41
C THR A 35 -8.83 2.55 10.61
N THR A 36 -9.63 2.25 9.59
CA THR A 36 -9.37 1.11 8.72
C THR A 36 -8.07 1.31 7.95
N TYR A 37 -7.88 2.52 7.42
CA TYR A 37 -6.64 2.79 6.71
C TYR A 37 -5.43 2.68 7.64
N SER A 38 -5.58 3.19 8.88
CA SER A 38 -4.51 3.08 9.87
C SER A 38 -4.16 1.63 10.13
N ASP A 39 -5.17 0.76 10.20
CA ASP A 39 -4.93 -0.66 10.40
C ASP A 39 -4.20 -1.28 9.23
N TYR A 40 -4.41 -0.79 8.02
CA TYR A 40 -3.64 -1.24 6.87
C TYR A 40 -2.16 -0.94 7.08
N GLU A 41 -1.84 0.28 7.49
CA GLU A 41 -0.43 0.64 7.68
C GLU A 41 0.23 -0.14 8.81
N LEU A 42 -0.57 -0.47 9.82
CA LEU A 42 -0.05 -1.23 10.97
C LEU A 42 -0.03 -2.73 10.74
N GLY A 43 -0.59 -3.18 9.64
CA GLY A 43 -0.61 -4.61 9.34
C GLY A 43 -1.62 -5.39 10.13
N ARG A 44 -2.60 -4.70 10.74
CA ARG A 44 -3.60 -5.38 11.57
C ARG A 44 -4.68 -6.06 10.77
N VAL A 45 -4.93 -5.59 9.56
CA VAL A 45 -5.89 -6.21 8.66
C VAL A 45 -5.28 -6.28 7.28
N ASN A 46 -5.76 -7.21 6.49
CA ASN A 46 -5.27 -7.34 5.13
C ASN A 46 -5.86 -6.26 4.26
N ILE A 47 -5.03 -5.75 3.34
CA ILE A 47 -5.50 -4.75 2.39
C ILE A 47 -6.16 -5.48 1.23
N PRO A 48 -7.40 -5.15 0.89
CA PRO A 48 -8.04 -5.79 -0.26
C PRO A 48 -7.27 -5.51 -1.55
N VAL A 49 -7.36 -6.43 -2.49
CA VAL A 49 -6.65 -6.28 -3.75
C VAL A 49 -7.05 -5.01 -4.46
N SER A 50 -8.33 -4.65 -4.41
CA SER A 50 -8.78 -3.42 -5.06
C SER A 50 -8.12 -2.19 -4.45
N ALA A 51 -7.92 -2.18 -3.14
CA ALA A 51 -7.25 -1.06 -2.49
C ALA A 51 -5.76 -1.02 -2.87
N LEU A 52 -5.12 -2.18 -2.98
CA LEU A 52 -3.74 -2.23 -3.42
C LEU A 52 -3.59 -1.65 -4.82
N HIS A 53 -4.50 -1.98 -5.72
CA HIS A 53 -4.45 -1.43 -7.06
C HIS A 53 -4.64 0.09 -7.07
N LYS A 54 -5.57 0.58 -6.26
CA LYS A 54 -5.77 2.03 -6.19
C LYS A 54 -4.55 2.74 -5.66
N LEU A 55 -3.91 2.18 -4.65
CA LEU A 55 -2.70 2.78 -4.10
C LEU A 55 -1.55 2.73 -5.11
N ALA A 56 -1.40 1.61 -5.81
CA ALA A 56 -0.35 1.49 -6.81
C ALA A 56 -0.53 2.52 -7.92
N ASP A 57 -1.77 2.67 -8.38
CA ASP A 57 -2.05 3.65 -9.42
C ASP A 57 -1.84 5.08 -8.92
N PHE A 58 -2.25 5.34 -7.70
CA PHE A 58 -2.12 6.68 -7.14
C PHE A 58 -0.66 7.08 -7.00
N TYR A 59 0.19 6.16 -6.55
CA TYR A 59 1.59 6.45 -6.35
C TYR A 59 2.44 6.20 -7.60
N GLY A 60 1.86 5.56 -8.62
CA GLY A 60 2.60 5.27 -9.84
C GLY A 60 3.65 4.20 -9.64
N VAL A 61 3.36 3.20 -8.82
CA VAL A 61 4.29 2.12 -8.53
C VAL A 61 3.58 0.78 -8.72
N SER A 62 4.36 -0.29 -8.70
CA SER A 62 3.77 -1.63 -8.81
C SER A 62 3.20 -2.06 -7.46
N VAL A 63 2.25 -2.99 -7.51
CA VAL A 63 1.72 -3.58 -6.28
C VAL A 63 2.81 -4.32 -5.54
N ASP A 64 3.70 -4.99 -6.26
CA ASP A 64 4.82 -5.69 -5.61
C ASP A 64 5.71 -4.73 -4.84
N TYR A 65 5.92 -3.53 -5.37
CA TYR A 65 6.70 -2.53 -4.66
C TYR A 65 5.98 -2.12 -3.36
N LEU A 66 4.66 -1.95 -3.43
CA LEU A 66 3.90 -1.60 -2.22
C LEU A 66 4.04 -2.66 -1.15
N LEU A 67 4.09 -3.92 -1.55
CA LEU A 67 4.17 -5.03 -0.63
C LEU A 67 5.59 -5.33 -0.18
N GLY A 68 6.56 -4.58 -0.68
CA GLY A 68 7.96 -4.81 -0.30
C GLY A 68 8.57 -6.03 -0.93
N ARG A 69 7.97 -6.56 -1.99
CA ARG A 69 8.48 -7.76 -2.64
C ARG A 69 9.54 -7.47 -3.68
N THR A 70 9.66 -6.23 -4.09
CA THR A 70 10.66 -5.81 -5.06
C THR A 70 11.05 -4.38 -4.77
N ASP A 71 12.23 -3.98 -5.17
CA ASP A 71 12.65 -2.60 -5.10
C ASP A 71 12.39 -1.85 -6.40
N VAL A 72 11.84 -2.53 -7.39
CA VAL A 72 11.52 -1.90 -8.66
C VAL A 72 10.18 -1.20 -8.54
N LYS A 73 10.18 0.12 -8.68
CA LYS A 73 8.96 0.91 -8.52
C LYS A 73 8.04 0.83 -9.72
N GLU A 74 8.60 0.73 -10.90
CA GLU A 74 7.81 0.87 -12.12
C GLU A 74 6.73 -0.17 -12.20
N PRO A 75 5.50 0.23 -12.54
CA PRO A 75 4.43 -0.73 -12.71
C PRO A 75 4.70 -1.65 -13.90
N TYR A 76 4.13 -2.84 -13.83
CA TYR A 76 4.20 -3.72 -14.97
C TYR A 76 3.42 -3.13 -16.13
N PRO A 77 3.79 -3.45 -17.37
CA PRO A 77 3.02 -2.97 -18.52
C PRO A 77 1.59 -3.45 -18.44
N LYS A 78 0.68 -2.58 -18.85
CA LYS A 78 -0.71 -2.97 -18.82
C LYS A 78 -1.01 -3.95 -19.93
N LYS A 79 -1.87 -4.87 -19.62
CA LYS A 79 -2.34 -5.76 -20.63
C LYS A 79 -3.26 -5.05 -21.55
N GLU A 80 -3.21 -5.37 -22.80
CA GLU A 80 -4.07 -4.69 -23.73
C GLU A 80 -5.16 -5.54 -24.21
#